data_14e237a7ac5291b03ca875782bcdaf4b
#
_entry.id   14e237a7ac5291b03ca875782bcdaf4b
#
_cell.length_a   1.000
_cell.length_b   1.000
_cell.length_c   1.000
_cell.angle_alpha   90.00
_cell.angle_beta   90.00
_cell.angle_gamma   90.00
#
_symmetry.space_group_name_H-M   'P 1'
#
loop_
_entity.id
_entity.type
_entity.pdbx_description
1 polymer ?
#
loop_
_entity_poly.entity_id
_entity_poly.type
_entity_poly.pdbx_seq_one_letter_code
_entity_poly.pdbx_strand_id
1 'polypeptide(L)'
;MAEGNIELVVTRLPGFLAVTLRGPVSRGTLIECPPNGEWLAIRFRLGTYLPRIPTAALIDHQDVQLPVLAGGRFWFGDLTWEIPDYENAEVFVGRLALAGVIARSHATDAAVEGDVDWMSERSVQRHFRRVTGMTFSSYQQIQRARHAASLLMGGSSIPDATFAAGYFDQAHLTRSVKHLIGMTPARLVRERPQLSFSYKT
;
A
#
# COMPACT_ATOMS: atom_id res chain seq x y z
N MET A 1 3.75 7.70 -0.32
CA MET A 1 2.72 7.79 0.74
C MET A 1 2.77 6.51 1.57
N ALA A 2 2.54 6.60 2.89
CA ALA A 2 2.45 5.42 3.75
C ALA A 2 1.27 4.52 3.35
N GLU A 3 1.47 3.20 3.41
CA GLU A 3 0.48 2.21 2.98
C GLU A 3 0.67 0.87 3.67
N GLY A 4 -0.44 0.20 4.01
CA GLY A 4 -0.43 -1.10 4.68
C GLY A 4 -0.48 -2.31 3.75
N ASN A 5 -0.49 -2.10 2.45
CA ASN A 5 -0.68 -3.14 1.46
C ASN A 5 0.66 -3.60 0.87
N ILE A 6 0.68 -4.84 0.40
CA ILE A 6 1.74 -5.34 -0.47
C ILE A 6 1.36 -4.99 -1.90
N GLU A 7 2.35 -4.64 -2.72
CA GLU A 7 2.19 -4.35 -4.14
C GLU A 7 3.17 -5.17 -4.98
N LEU A 8 2.72 -5.60 -6.16
CA LEU A 8 3.60 -6.07 -7.23
C LEU A 8 3.64 -4.97 -8.30
N VAL A 9 4.84 -4.47 -8.59
CA VAL A 9 5.02 -3.38 -9.55
C VAL A 9 5.82 -3.88 -10.74
N VAL A 10 5.24 -3.76 -11.92
CA VAL A 10 5.93 -3.98 -13.20
C VAL A 10 6.38 -2.62 -13.73
N THR A 11 7.66 -2.45 -13.95
CA THR A 11 8.25 -1.22 -14.50
C THR A 11 8.82 -1.52 -15.88
N ARG A 12 8.36 -0.78 -16.89
CA ARG A 12 8.86 -0.85 -18.26
C ARG A 12 9.46 0.50 -18.65
N LEU A 13 10.76 0.51 -18.94
CA LEU A 13 11.47 1.66 -19.48
C LEU A 13 12.18 1.23 -20.79
N PRO A 14 12.61 2.13 -21.65
CA PRO A 14 13.40 1.77 -22.81
C PRO A 14 14.64 0.96 -22.42
N GLY A 15 14.69 -0.31 -22.84
CA GLY A 15 15.79 -1.24 -22.54
C GLY A 15 15.81 -1.80 -21.09
N PHE A 16 14.78 -1.53 -20.28
CA PHE A 16 14.73 -2.02 -18.91
C PHE A 16 13.34 -2.53 -18.56
N LEU A 17 13.28 -3.72 -17.97
CA LEU A 17 12.07 -4.36 -17.46
C LEU A 17 12.36 -4.91 -16.07
N ALA A 18 11.56 -4.51 -15.10
CA ALA A 18 11.65 -5.02 -13.74
C ALA A 18 10.28 -5.41 -13.20
N VAL A 19 10.26 -6.44 -12.35
CA VAL A 19 9.12 -6.80 -11.52
C VAL A 19 9.58 -6.71 -10.08
N THR A 20 8.91 -5.90 -9.30
CA THR A 20 9.28 -5.64 -7.91
C THR A 20 8.14 -5.98 -6.96
N LEU A 21 8.47 -6.61 -5.86
CA LEU A 21 7.57 -6.80 -4.72
C LEU A 21 7.85 -5.69 -3.71
N ARG A 22 6.84 -4.90 -3.43
CA ARG A 22 6.89 -3.81 -2.47
C ARG A 22 6.06 -4.17 -1.25
N GLY A 23 6.66 -4.06 -0.08
CA GLY A 23 5.98 -4.27 1.21
C GLY A 23 5.24 -3.02 1.68
N PRO A 24 4.61 -3.12 2.87
CA PRO A 24 3.99 -1.98 3.51
C PRO A 24 5.00 -0.87 3.79
N VAL A 25 4.56 0.38 3.69
CA VAL A 25 5.39 1.57 3.86
C VAL A 25 4.84 2.42 4.99
N SER A 26 5.65 2.68 6.02
CA SER A 26 5.25 3.44 7.21
C SER A 26 5.39 4.96 7.03
N ARG A 27 6.07 5.43 5.97
CA ARG A 27 6.34 6.85 5.71
C ARG A 27 5.99 7.22 4.28
N GLY A 28 5.51 8.45 4.11
CA GLY A 28 5.31 9.01 2.78
C GLY A 28 6.63 9.42 2.12
N THR A 29 6.84 8.96 0.89
CA THR A 29 7.96 9.40 0.04
C THR A 29 7.42 9.98 -1.25
N LEU A 30 8.15 10.95 -1.81
CA LEU A 30 7.95 11.42 -3.17
C LEU A 30 8.88 10.63 -4.07
N ILE A 31 8.34 10.10 -5.15
CA ILE A 31 9.10 9.39 -6.18
C ILE A 31 8.92 10.16 -7.48
N GLU A 32 10.01 10.49 -8.12
CA GLU A 32 10.00 11.02 -9.48
C GLU A 32 9.97 9.83 -10.45
N CYS A 33 8.96 9.82 -11.31
CA CYS A 33 8.85 8.81 -12.35
C CYS A 33 9.67 9.24 -13.57
N PRO A 34 10.59 8.42 -14.08
CA PRO A 34 11.32 8.73 -15.31
C PRO A 34 10.36 9.00 -16.48
N PRO A 35 10.67 9.92 -17.38
CA PRO A 35 9.86 10.12 -18.57
C PRO A 35 9.88 8.87 -19.46
N ASN A 36 8.78 8.63 -20.16
CA ASN A 36 8.58 7.46 -21.05
C ASN A 36 8.61 6.09 -20.35
N GLY A 37 8.31 6.05 -19.05
CA GLY A 37 8.12 4.81 -18.32
C GLY A 37 6.65 4.39 -18.28
N GLU A 38 6.42 3.08 -18.24
CA GLU A 38 5.12 2.47 -17.98
C GLU A 38 5.20 1.70 -16.67
N TRP A 39 4.18 1.87 -15.82
CA TRP A 39 4.10 1.17 -14.55
C TRP A 39 2.72 0.53 -14.40
N LEU A 40 2.72 -0.76 -14.11
CA LEU A 40 1.54 -1.47 -13.63
C LEU A 40 1.77 -1.80 -12.15
N ALA A 41 0.97 -1.23 -11.26
CA ALA A 41 0.98 -1.56 -9.85
C ALA A 41 -0.24 -2.41 -9.50
N ILE A 42 -0.03 -3.66 -9.13
CA ILE A 42 -1.06 -4.56 -8.61
C ILE A 42 -1.00 -4.47 -7.10
N ARG A 43 -1.96 -3.75 -6.52
CA ARG A 43 -2.09 -3.60 -5.08
C ARG A 43 -2.96 -4.71 -4.52
N PHE A 44 -2.39 -5.56 -3.68
CA PHE A 44 -3.18 -6.58 -3.00
C PHE A 44 -4.06 -5.94 -1.92
N ARG A 45 -5.23 -6.53 -1.70
CA ARG A 45 -6.10 -6.06 -0.61
C ARG A 45 -5.40 -6.18 0.74
N LEU A 46 -5.70 -5.28 1.67
CA LEU A 46 -5.20 -5.37 3.03
C LEU A 46 -5.56 -6.75 3.61
N GLY A 47 -4.64 -7.34 4.38
CA GLY A 47 -4.81 -8.70 4.87
C GLY A 47 -4.30 -9.78 3.92
N THR A 48 -3.88 -9.42 2.70
CA THR A 48 -3.11 -10.34 1.84
C THR A 48 -1.67 -10.41 2.34
N TYR A 49 -1.14 -11.61 2.45
CA TYR A 49 0.24 -11.88 2.91
C TYR A 49 0.86 -13.01 2.09
N LEU A 50 2.18 -13.12 2.18
CA LEU A 50 2.95 -14.19 1.58
C LEU A 50 3.23 -15.26 2.64
N PRO A 51 2.72 -16.49 2.51
CA PRO A 51 2.89 -17.52 3.54
C PRO A 51 4.34 -17.84 3.89
N ARG A 52 5.26 -17.67 2.92
CA ARG A 52 6.68 -17.99 3.06
C ARG A 52 7.57 -16.79 3.44
N ILE A 53 7.05 -15.57 3.39
CA ILE A 53 7.80 -14.35 3.67
C ILE A 53 7.06 -13.57 4.75
N PRO A 54 7.63 -13.40 5.95
CA PRO A 54 7.01 -12.55 6.97
C PRO A 54 6.83 -11.13 6.45
N THR A 55 5.61 -10.60 6.48
CA THR A 55 5.32 -9.25 6.00
C THR A 55 6.16 -8.19 6.73
N ALA A 56 6.48 -8.42 8.01
CA ALA A 56 7.37 -7.56 8.77
C ALA A 56 8.78 -7.42 8.16
N ALA A 57 9.25 -8.40 7.40
CA ALA A 57 10.52 -8.34 6.69
C ALA A 57 10.47 -7.48 5.41
N LEU A 58 9.28 -7.06 5.01
CA LEU A 58 9.06 -6.23 3.82
C LEU A 58 8.76 -4.77 4.16
N ILE A 59 8.50 -4.44 5.45
CA ILE A 59 8.15 -3.07 5.85
C ILE A 59 9.32 -2.13 5.66
N ASP A 60 9.06 -1.00 4.99
CA ASP A 60 10.04 0.07 4.75
C ASP A 60 11.35 -0.41 4.08
N HIS A 61 11.36 -1.66 3.61
CA HIS A 61 12.48 -2.17 2.83
C HIS A 61 12.40 -1.63 1.40
N GLN A 62 13.57 -1.51 0.77
CA GLN A 62 13.66 -1.22 -0.65
C GLN A 62 12.95 -2.32 -1.43
N ASP A 63 12.38 -1.93 -2.57
CA ASP A 63 11.72 -2.83 -3.50
C ASP A 63 12.52 -4.13 -3.70
N VAL A 64 11.91 -5.27 -3.42
CA VAL A 64 12.51 -6.59 -3.67
C VAL A 64 12.33 -6.91 -5.14
N GLN A 65 13.43 -6.87 -5.89
CA GLN A 65 13.39 -7.24 -7.31
C GLN A 65 13.19 -8.75 -7.47
N LEU A 66 12.18 -9.12 -8.24
CA LEU A 66 11.93 -10.50 -8.63
C LEU A 66 12.69 -10.80 -9.93
N PRO A 67 13.33 -12.00 -10.06
CA PRO A 67 14.09 -12.34 -11.25
C PRO A 67 13.22 -12.36 -12.51
N VAL A 68 13.52 -11.49 -13.47
CA VAL A 68 12.89 -11.47 -14.79
C VAL A 68 13.62 -12.45 -15.71
N LEU A 69 12.88 -13.27 -16.42
CA LEU A 69 13.36 -14.32 -17.30
C LEU A 69 13.10 -13.93 -18.76
N ALA A 70 13.74 -14.64 -19.68
CA ALA A 70 13.45 -14.50 -21.09
C ALA A 70 11.98 -14.84 -21.41
N GLY A 71 11.46 -14.24 -22.50
CA GLY A 71 10.08 -14.49 -22.95
C GLY A 71 8.99 -13.83 -22.10
N GLY A 72 9.29 -12.71 -21.41
CA GLY A 72 8.29 -11.95 -20.66
C GLY A 72 7.78 -12.68 -19.42
N ARG A 73 8.62 -13.45 -18.76
CA ARG A 73 8.31 -14.21 -17.55
C ARG A 73 9.14 -13.71 -16.37
N PHE A 74 8.71 -14.03 -15.16
CA PHE A 74 9.45 -13.74 -13.95
C PHE A 74 9.24 -14.84 -12.91
N TRP A 75 10.13 -14.91 -11.92
CA TRP A 75 10.07 -15.91 -10.85
C TRP A 75 9.46 -15.33 -9.58
N PHE A 76 8.43 -15.99 -9.04
CA PHE A 76 7.81 -15.61 -7.79
C PHE A 76 7.18 -16.82 -7.07
N GLY A 77 7.53 -17.03 -5.79
CA GLY A 77 6.98 -18.12 -4.98
C GLY A 77 7.34 -19.51 -5.50
N ASP A 78 8.58 -19.72 -5.93
CA ASP A 78 9.11 -20.96 -6.53
C ASP A 78 8.46 -21.35 -7.87
N LEU A 79 7.71 -20.46 -8.48
CA LEU A 79 7.05 -20.67 -9.77
C LEU A 79 7.42 -19.56 -10.75
N THR A 80 7.27 -19.85 -12.03
CA THR A 80 7.44 -18.86 -13.09
C THR A 80 6.09 -18.38 -13.61
N TRP A 81 5.96 -17.07 -13.77
CA TRP A 81 4.73 -16.39 -14.17
C TRP A 81 4.97 -15.56 -15.42
N GLU A 82 3.97 -15.42 -16.26
CA GLU A 82 3.94 -14.38 -17.27
C GLU A 82 3.79 -13.02 -16.59
N ILE A 83 4.48 -11.99 -17.13
CA ILE A 83 4.38 -10.64 -16.59
C ILE A 83 2.97 -10.13 -16.89
N PRO A 84 2.20 -9.75 -15.84
CA PRO A 84 0.83 -9.31 -16.02
C PRO A 84 0.75 -7.95 -16.74
N ASP A 85 -0.41 -7.70 -17.30
CA ASP A 85 -0.87 -6.42 -17.84
C ASP A 85 -2.21 -6.02 -17.20
N TYR A 86 -2.80 -4.92 -17.65
CA TYR A 86 -4.07 -4.43 -17.11
C TYR A 86 -5.25 -5.38 -17.38
N GLU A 87 -5.20 -6.13 -18.48
CA GLU A 87 -6.31 -6.99 -18.90
C GLU A 87 -6.34 -8.30 -18.12
N ASN A 88 -5.17 -8.78 -17.69
CA ASN A 88 -5.05 -10.08 -17.03
C ASN A 88 -4.69 -10.00 -15.53
N ALA A 89 -4.52 -8.81 -14.95
CA ALA A 89 -4.06 -8.63 -13.57
C ALA A 89 -4.93 -9.37 -12.54
N GLU A 90 -6.25 -9.36 -12.68
CA GLU A 90 -7.16 -10.08 -11.76
C GLU A 90 -7.00 -11.59 -11.87
N VAL A 91 -6.92 -12.11 -13.09
CA VAL A 91 -6.69 -13.53 -13.36
C VAL A 91 -5.34 -13.97 -12.78
N PHE A 92 -4.32 -13.15 -12.98
CA PHE A 92 -2.99 -13.36 -12.41
C PHE A 92 -3.04 -13.46 -10.87
N VAL A 93 -3.70 -12.51 -10.19
CA VAL A 93 -3.87 -12.53 -8.73
C VAL A 93 -4.60 -13.80 -8.26
N GLY A 94 -5.67 -14.19 -8.96
CA GLY A 94 -6.39 -15.44 -8.68
C GLY A 94 -5.49 -16.66 -8.79
N ARG A 95 -4.63 -16.73 -9.81
CA ARG A 95 -3.66 -17.82 -9.99
C ARG A 95 -2.58 -17.84 -8.90
N LEU A 96 -2.09 -16.68 -8.44
CA LEU A 96 -1.18 -16.60 -7.29
C LEU A 96 -1.82 -17.16 -6.01
N ALA A 97 -3.09 -16.86 -5.76
CA ALA A 97 -3.84 -17.37 -4.62
C ALA A 97 -4.04 -18.89 -4.71
N LEU A 98 -4.46 -19.40 -5.87
CA LEU A 98 -4.62 -20.85 -6.10
C LEU A 98 -3.31 -21.63 -5.94
N ALA A 99 -2.19 -21.04 -6.33
CA ALA A 99 -0.86 -21.63 -6.17
C ALA A 99 -0.29 -21.47 -4.74
N GLY A 100 -1.00 -20.80 -3.83
CA GLY A 100 -0.56 -20.58 -2.46
C GLY A 100 0.63 -19.62 -2.32
N VAL A 101 0.93 -18.83 -3.36
CA VAL A 101 1.98 -17.79 -3.33
C VAL A 101 1.54 -16.63 -2.45
N ILE A 102 0.27 -16.27 -2.52
CA ILE A 102 -0.39 -15.32 -1.64
C ILE A 102 -1.55 -15.99 -0.90
N ALA A 103 -1.85 -15.49 0.29
CA ALA A 103 -3.02 -15.90 1.06
C ALA A 103 -3.69 -14.67 1.68
N ARG A 104 -4.96 -14.78 2.06
CA ARG A 104 -5.73 -13.69 2.66
C ARG A 104 -6.16 -14.05 4.08
N SER A 105 -6.15 -13.08 4.96
CA SER A 105 -6.58 -13.21 6.34
C SER A 105 -7.93 -12.54 6.56
N HIS A 106 -9.00 -13.32 6.71
CA HIS A 106 -10.32 -12.81 7.06
C HIS A 106 -10.36 -12.12 8.44
N ALA A 107 -9.51 -12.55 9.39
CA ALA A 107 -9.42 -11.88 10.69
C ALA A 107 -8.85 -10.46 10.59
N THR A 108 -8.05 -10.15 9.56
CA THR A 108 -7.60 -8.79 9.31
C THR A 108 -8.73 -7.94 8.73
N ASP A 109 -9.57 -8.49 7.86
CA ASP A 109 -10.75 -7.82 7.31
C ASP A 109 -11.72 -7.49 8.46
N ALA A 110 -12.06 -8.47 9.28
CA ALA A 110 -12.91 -8.31 10.46
C ALA A 110 -12.38 -7.24 11.43
N ALA A 111 -11.05 -7.19 11.64
CA ALA A 111 -10.44 -6.16 12.48
C ALA A 111 -10.62 -4.74 11.93
N VAL A 112 -10.59 -4.57 10.62
CA VAL A 112 -10.81 -3.26 9.96
C VAL A 112 -12.27 -2.86 10.01
N GLU A 113 -13.18 -3.82 9.85
CA GLU A 113 -14.63 -3.63 9.88
C GLU A 113 -15.18 -3.48 11.31
N GLY A 114 -14.37 -3.80 12.34
CA GLY A 114 -14.77 -3.78 13.74
C GLY A 114 -15.56 -5.01 14.18
N ASP A 115 -15.64 -6.03 13.34
CA ASP A 115 -16.33 -7.30 13.60
C ASP A 115 -15.36 -8.33 14.25
N VAL A 116 -14.97 -8.05 15.50
CA VAL A 116 -13.95 -8.85 16.22
C VAL A 116 -14.43 -9.38 17.56
N ASP A 117 -15.73 -9.44 17.80
CA ASP A 117 -16.32 -9.87 19.08
C ASP A 117 -15.89 -11.28 19.53
N TRP A 118 -15.46 -12.13 18.57
CA TRP A 118 -14.96 -13.47 18.78
C TRP A 118 -13.46 -13.55 19.14
N MET A 119 -12.73 -12.43 19.15
CA MET A 119 -11.31 -12.35 19.47
C MET A 119 -11.03 -11.33 20.58
N SER A 120 -10.09 -11.66 21.49
CA SER A 120 -9.58 -10.63 22.41
C SER A 120 -8.81 -9.55 21.66
N GLU A 121 -8.87 -8.30 22.14
CA GLU A 121 -8.16 -7.17 21.54
C GLU A 121 -6.66 -7.46 21.33
N ARG A 122 -6.01 -8.11 22.30
CA ARG A 122 -4.61 -8.52 22.20
C ARG A 122 -4.37 -9.51 21.06
N SER A 123 -5.32 -10.41 20.83
CA SER A 123 -5.24 -11.39 19.73
C SER A 123 -5.41 -10.71 18.38
N VAL A 124 -6.35 -9.76 18.26
CA VAL A 124 -6.55 -8.93 17.07
C VAL A 124 -5.27 -8.18 16.73
N GLN A 125 -4.70 -7.44 17.69
CA GLN A 125 -3.48 -6.66 17.49
C GLN A 125 -2.30 -7.53 17.05
N ARG A 126 -2.09 -8.68 17.71
CA ARG A 126 -1.02 -9.62 17.36
C ARG A 126 -1.21 -10.20 15.98
N HIS A 127 -2.44 -10.62 15.64
CA HIS A 127 -2.77 -11.18 14.35
C HIS A 127 -2.59 -10.15 13.23
N PHE A 128 -3.15 -8.94 13.43
CA PHE A 128 -3.03 -7.84 12.48
C PHE A 128 -1.56 -7.52 12.17
N ARG A 129 -0.73 -7.37 13.23
CA ARG A 129 0.70 -7.11 13.07
C ARG A 129 1.43 -8.23 12.33
N ARG A 130 1.09 -9.50 12.59
CA ARG A 130 1.69 -10.64 11.90
C ARG A 130 1.40 -10.64 10.40
N VAL A 131 0.16 -10.31 10.03
CA VAL A 131 -0.32 -10.35 8.64
C VAL A 131 0.11 -9.10 7.86
N THR A 132 -0.07 -7.91 8.42
CA THR A 132 0.21 -6.63 7.74
C THR A 132 1.60 -6.08 8.00
N GLY A 133 2.32 -6.64 9.00
CA GLY A 133 3.61 -6.16 9.44
C GLY A 133 3.54 -4.93 10.34
N MET A 134 2.42 -4.19 10.40
CA MET A 134 2.27 -2.97 11.19
C MET A 134 1.22 -3.13 12.30
N THR A 135 1.21 -2.21 13.26
CA THR A 135 0.17 -2.20 14.28
C THR A 135 -1.16 -1.67 13.72
N PHE A 136 -2.27 -2.09 14.31
CA PHE A 136 -3.58 -1.58 13.93
C PHE A 136 -3.68 -0.05 14.13
N SER A 137 -3.10 0.48 15.20
CA SER A 137 -3.02 1.93 15.44
C SER A 137 -2.23 2.66 14.34
N SER A 138 -1.10 2.10 13.88
CA SER A 138 -0.34 2.67 12.75
C SER A 138 -1.18 2.70 11.47
N TYR A 139 -1.90 1.61 11.20
CA TYR A 139 -2.82 1.55 10.06
C TYR A 139 -3.92 2.62 10.16
N GLN A 140 -4.56 2.78 11.34
CA GLN A 140 -5.57 3.82 11.55
C GLN A 140 -5.02 5.23 11.35
N GLN A 141 -3.78 5.50 11.80
CA GLN A 141 -3.12 6.78 11.56
C GLN A 141 -2.88 7.03 10.06
N ILE A 142 -2.49 6.02 9.31
CA ILE A 142 -2.35 6.10 7.85
C ILE A 142 -3.70 6.43 7.20
N GLN A 143 -4.77 5.73 7.57
CA GLN A 143 -6.11 5.98 7.02
C GLN A 143 -6.61 7.39 7.35
N ARG A 144 -6.38 7.87 8.57
CA ARG A 144 -6.69 9.23 8.98
C ARG A 144 -5.95 10.28 8.15
N ALA A 145 -4.64 10.08 7.92
CA ALA A 145 -3.84 10.99 7.11
C ALA A 145 -4.27 10.98 5.64
N ARG A 146 -4.65 9.83 5.10
CA ARG A 146 -5.20 9.69 3.74
C ARG A 146 -6.53 10.42 3.61
N HIS A 147 -7.42 10.27 4.58
CA HIS A 147 -8.70 10.98 4.61
C HIS A 147 -8.49 12.49 4.64
N ALA A 148 -7.61 12.99 5.51
CA ALA A 148 -7.26 14.41 5.53
C ALA A 148 -6.68 14.90 4.20
N ALA A 149 -5.78 14.15 3.59
CA ALA A 149 -5.21 14.49 2.29
C ALA A 149 -6.27 14.54 1.18
N SER A 150 -7.22 13.59 1.19
CA SER A 150 -8.36 13.57 0.27
C SER A 150 -9.24 14.80 0.41
N LEU A 151 -9.58 15.21 1.64
CA LEU A 151 -10.35 16.43 1.93
C LEU A 151 -9.63 17.68 1.40
N LEU A 152 -8.33 17.81 1.68
CA LEU A 152 -7.51 18.94 1.22
C LEU A 152 -7.44 19.03 -0.31
N MET A 153 -7.27 17.89 -0.98
CA MET A 153 -7.25 17.83 -2.44
C MET A 153 -8.63 18.07 -3.04
N GLY A 154 -9.70 17.74 -2.32
CA GLY A 154 -11.08 18.05 -2.65
C GLY A 154 -11.47 19.52 -2.44
N GLY A 155 -10.56 20.36 -1.92
CA GLY A 155 -10.77 21.80 -1.75
C GLY A 155 -11.18 22.23 -0.34
N SER A 156 -11.21 21.31 0.64
CA SER A 156 -11.45 21.69 2.04
C SER A 156 -10.34 22.59 2.56
N SER A 157 -10.71 23.55 3.42
CA SER A 157 -9.71 24.35 4.13
C SER A 157 -8.89 23.48 5.10
N ILE A 158 -7.69 23.94 5.46
CA ILE A 158 -6.85 23.19 6.42
C ILE A 158 -7.55 23.06 7.79
N PRO A 159 -8.21 24.09 8.35
CA PRO A 159 -9.00 23.96 9.58
C PRO A 159 -10.12 22.92 9.45
N ASP A 160 -10.90 22.97 8.36
CA ASP A 160 -12.01 22.02 8.15
C ASP A 160 -11.52 20.57 8.01
N ALA A 161 -10.45 20.34 7.24
CA ALA A 161 -9.82 19.04 7.11
C ALA A 161 -9.24 18.52 8.44
N THR A 162 -8.72 19.44 9.29
CA THR A 162 -8.23 19.09 10.64
C THR A 162 -9.36 18.53 11.50
N PHE A 163 -10.48 19.23 11.53
CA PHE A 163 -11.64 18.82 12.32
C PHE A 163 -12.29 17.55 11.74
N ALA A 164 -12.58 17.53 10.45
CA ALA A 164 -13.27 16.43 9.79
C ALA A 164 -12.47 15.10 9.83
N ALA A 165 -11.13 15.17 9.78
CA ALA A 165 -10.26 13.99 9.91
C ALA A 165 -9.95 13.62 11.37
N GLY A 166 -10.51 14.30 12.38
CA GLY A 166 -10.36 13.99 13.80
C GLY A 166 -8.96 14.25 14.34
N TYR A 167 -8.28 15.29 13.85
CA TYR A 167 -7.03 15.78 14.45
C TYR A 167 -7.32 16.79 15.55
N PHE A 168 -6.48 16.78 16.59
CA PHE A 168 -6.62 17.68 17.72
C PHE A 168 -6.42 19.15 17.33
N ASP A 169 -5.39 19.41 16.50
CA ASP A 169 -5.05 20.75 16.01
C ASP A 169 -4.35 20.67 14.66
N GLN A 170 -4.16 21.84 14.03
CA GLN A 170 -3.49 21.95 12.73
C GLN A 170 -2.01 21.52 12.79
N ALA A 171 -1.33 21.68 13.91
CA ALA A 171 0.06 21.25 14.06
C ALA A 171 0.17 19.74 14.06
N HIS A 172 -0.78 19.04 14.72
CA HIS A 172 -0.90 17.59 14.72
C HIS A 172 -1.21 17.08 13.30
N LEU A 173 -2.19 17.66 12.61
CA LEU A 173 -2.47 17.36 11.20
C LEU A 173 -1.20 17.51 10.35
N THR A 174 -0.51 18.64 10.47
CA THR A 174 0.67 18.97 9.63
C THR A 174 1.78 17.95 9.83
N ARG A 175 2.10 17.59 11.08
CA ARG A 175 3.12 16.57 11.39
C ARG A 175 2.72 15.21 10.83
N SER A 176 1.48 14.78 11.03
CA SER A 176 0.97 13.50 10.57
C SER A 176 0.96 13.40 9.04
N VAL A 177 0.38 14.37 8.37
CA VAL A 177 0.29 14.39 6.91
C VAL A 177 1.69 14.47 6.28
N LYS A 178 2.60 15.32 6.82
CA LYS A 178 3.99 15.38 6.34
C LYS A 178 4.70 14.04 6.49
N HIS A 179 4.51 13.36 7.60
CA HIS A 179 5.14 12.06 7.87
C HIS A 179 4.57 10.94 7.01
N LEU A 180 3.23 10.83 6.91
CA LEU A 180 2.55 9.68 6.32
C LEU A 180 2.25 9.86 4.81
N ILE A 181 2.09 11.10 4.36
CA ILE A 181 1.85 11.42 2.94
C ILE A 181 3.14 11.86 2.23
N GLY A 182 4.09 12.43 2.98
CA GLY A 182 5.37 12.95 2.45
C GLY A 182 5.33 14.43 2.07
N MET A 183 4.19 15.11 2.26
CA MET A 183 4.01 16.53 1.93
C MET A 183 3.23 17.23 3.04
N THR A 184 3.46 18.56 3.19
CA THR A 184 2.65 19.35 4.12
C THR A 184 1.26 19.61 3.56
N PRO A 185 0.22 19.85 4.40
CA PRO A 185 -1.11 20.24 3.97
C PRO A 185 -1.12 21.40 2.98
N ALA A 186 -0.37 22.47 3.28
CA ALA A 186 -0.28 23.63 2.38
C ALA A 186 0.33 23.29 1.01
N ARG A 187 1.30 22.36 0.98
CA ARG A 187 1.92 21.90 -0.27
C ARG A 187 0.94 21.03 -1.07
N LEU A 188 0.17 20.14 -0.40
CA LEU A 188 -0.87 19.32 -1.04
C LEU A 188 -1.93 20.18 -1.73
N VAL A 189 -2.41 21.24 -1.06
CA VAL A 189 -3.41 22.17 -1.62
C VAL A 189 -2.85 22.91 -2.82
N ARG A 190 -1.58 23.37 -2.76
CA ARG A 190 -0.95 24.15 -3.82
C ARG A 190 -0.60 23.32 -5.06
N GLU A 191 0.01 22.15 -4.85
CA GLU A 191 0.60 21.36 -5.93
C GLU A 191 -0.34 20.30 -6.48
N ARG A 192 -1.36 19.91 -5.72
CA ARG A 192 -2.33 18.87 -6.08
C ARG A 192 -1.68 17.65 -6.75
N PRO A 193 -0.68 17.02 -6.10
CA PRO A 193 0.06 15.92 -6.69
C PRO A 193 -0.84 14.72 -6.94
N GLN A 194 -0.45 13.88 -7.89
CA GLN A 194 -1.07 12.57 -8.03
C GLN A 194 -0.65 11.67 -6.85
N LEU A 195 -1.59 11.30 -6.01
CA LEU A 195 -1.35 10.42 -4.87
C LEU A 195 -1.71 8.97 -5.23
N SER A 196 -0.97 8.01 -4.70
CA SER A 196 -1.15 6.59 -5.02
C SER A 196 -2.56 6.03 -4.72
N PHE A 197 -3.31 6.65 -3.81
CA PHE A 197 -4.71 6.27 -3.55
C PHE A 197 -5.73 6.92 -4.49
N SER A 198 -5.29 7.86 -5.34
CA SER A 198 -6.18 8.51 -6.30
C SER A 198 -6.41 7.69 -7.57
N TYR A 199 -5.72 6.56 -7.73
CA TYR A 199 -5.99 5.63 -8.81
C TYR A 199 -7.27 4.84 -8.49
N LYS A 200 -8.18 4.75 -9.45
CA LYS A 200 -9.32 3.82 -9.37
C LYS A 200 -8.76 2.40 -9.35
N THR A 201 -9.09 1.65 -8.34
CA THR A 201 -8.98 0.19 -8.31
C THR A 201 -10.07 -0.40 -9.16
#